data_896d337501fad094ed6ac00adc99b68e
#
_entry.id   896d337501fad094ed6ac00adc99b68e
#
_cell.length_a   1.000
_cell.length_b   1.000
_cell.length_c   1.000
_cell.angle_alpha   90.00
_cell.angle_beta   90.00
_cell.angle_gamma   90.00
#
_symmetry.space_group_name_H-M   'P 1'
#
loop_
_entity.id
_entity.type
_entity.pdbx_description
1 polymer ?
#
loop_
_entity_poly.entity_id
_entity_poly.type
_entity_poly.pdbx_seq_one_letter_code
_entity_poly.pdbx_strand_id
1 'polypeptide(L)'
;MSATQSSSMLKVLLIADSDSQLLACEALCSAPTRLNVQWCINVIPRDGTPVALLQRLAQKASLRHQGLTRLLRERRLKDFDAIGVFLTGSKINDIRLAIQRDRHPPFLFCGFNGVVLDHFIEGVSWRLGYDLICLSGPRDQNALAQLVTGTPFEQQRTILTGLRRNAPSSDLIPLKERPRCLVFAEQVIMPASNNERARLVRLLSDLACRCPNWDVLIKPRIAPGDATFHDVDTHISTTLQRTLGVLPTNLRLDYRPLPELLKQARLLATLSSTAFFDALDFGCGVIAISDLGLQPNYGGHIFAGSGVWQSLEGIKNLDDLKAKNTSPDPRWLEWMGYGQQFNSSALFEVLHAEKNKPRTTLTATIGYPGNDQSSFSQLRLGAEAAIASGDWTSARELLCQASLMRPLHRGVSRRYWAVRLHNPVLRQLALLISYRDLK
;
A
#
# COMPACT_ATOMS: atom_id res chain seq x y z
N MET A 1 39.32 -21.44 -11.84
CA MET A 1 38.72 -21.68 -10.48
C MET A 1 37.89 -20.46 -10.15
N SER A 2 36.60 -20.55 -10.42
CA SER A 2 35.64 -19.48 -10.13
C SER A 2 35.28 -19.58 -8.65
N ALA A 3 35.68 -18.59 -7.86
CA ALA A 3 35.24 -18.48 -6.48
C ALA A 3 33.76 -18.19 -6.48
N THR A 4 32.95 -19.17 -6.12
CA THR A 4 31.54 -19.01 -5.73
C THR A 4 31.54 -18.09 -4.52
N GLN A 5 31.32 -16.78 -4.76
CA GLN A 5 30.97 -15.85 -3.71
C GLN A 5 29.67 -16.38 -3.08
N SER A 6 29.76 -16.92 -1.89
CA SER A 6 28.63 -17.21 -1.04
C SER A 6 27.85 -15.91 -0.87
N SER A 7 26.77 -15.78 -1.65
CA SER A 7 25.86 -14.62 -1.55
C SER A 7 25.27 -14.63 -0.14
N SER A 8 25.80 -13.78 0.73
CA SER A 8 25.31 -13.66 2.11
C SER A 8 23.82 -13.25 2.07
N MET A 9 22.99 -14.00 2.78
CA MET A 9 21.53 -13.80 2.88
C MET A 9 21.18 -12.36 3.26
N LEU A 10 20.33 -11.70 2.47
CA LEU A 10 19.82 -10.35 2.74
C LEU A 10 18.61 -10.44 3.66
N LYS A 11 18.61 -9.77 4.81
CA LYS A 11 17.52 -9.75 5.77
C LYS A 11 16.72 -8.45 5.62
N VAL A 12 15.46 -8.55 5.25
CA VAL A 12 14.59 -7.40 5.01
C VAL A 12 13.35 -7.46 5.90
N LEU A 13 13.08 -6.36 6.61
CA LEU A 13 11.84 -6.15 7.35
C LEU A 13 10.91 -5.23 6.55
N LEU A 14 9.67 -5.64 6.36
CA LEU A 14 8.59 -4.81 5.81
C LEU A 14 7.61 -4.43 6.92
N ILE A 15 7.10 -3.19 6.91
CA ILE A 15 6.17 -2.68 7.91
C ILE A 15 4.89 -2.20 7.21
N ALA A 16 3.75 -2.77 7.61
CA ALA A 16 2.44 -2.49 7.03
C ALA A 16 1.33 -2.52 8.08
N ASP A 17 0.22 -1.78 7.86
CA ASP A 17 -0.94 -1.72 8.76
C ASP A 17 -2.29 -1.93 8.07
N SER A 18 -2.34 -2.17 6.76
CA SER A 18 -3.58 -2.37 6.01
C SER A 18 -3.45 -3.44 4.94
N ASP A 19 -4.59 -3.92 4.44
CA ASP A 19 -4.67 -4.94 3.39
C ASP A 19 -3.95 -4.54 2.11
N SER A 20 -4.14 -3.30 1.64
CA SER A 20 -3.47 -2.80 0.43
C SER A 20 -1.95 -2.73 0.59
N GLN A 21 -1.47 -2.37 1.78
CA GLN A 21 -0.03 -2.35 2.10
C GLN A 21 0.53 -3.77 2.15
N LEU A 22 -0.20 -4.70 2.76
CA LEU A 22 0.18 -6.10 2.82
C LEU A 22 0.22 -6.75 1.43
N LEU A 23 -0.69 -6.38 0.52
CA LEU A 23 -0.65 -6.81 -0.88
C LEU A 23 0.60 -6.26 -1.60
N ALA A 24 1.02 -5.04 -1.32
CA ALA A 24 2.28 -4.50 -1.85
C ALA A 24 3.50 -5.28 -1.31
N CYS A 25 3.49 -5.63 -0.01
CA CYS A 25 4.50 -6.50 0.59
C CYS A 25 4.49 -7.90 -0.04
N GLU A 26 3.30 -8.49 -0.29
CA GLU A 26 3.16 -9.79 -0.94
C GLU A 26 3.77 -9.79 -2.35
N ALA A 27 3.48 -8.75 -3.15
CA ALA A 27 4.03 -8.58 -4.48
C ALA A 27 5.57 -8.51 -4.45
N LEU A 28 6.12 -7.77 -3.48
CA LEU A 28 7.57 -7.64 -3.32
C LEU A 28 8.23 -8.98 -2.91
N CYS A 29 7.65 -9.69 -1.94
CA CYS A 29 8.14 -11.00 -1.51
C CYS A 29 8.05 -12.08 -2.60
N SER A 30 7.13 -11.91 -3.57
CA SER A 30 6.91 -12.83 -4.68
C SER A 30 7.69 -12.45 -5.95
N ALA A 31 8.31 -11.27 -5.97
CA ALA A 31 9.03 -10.80 -7.14
C ALA A 31 10.24 -11.68 -7.44
N PRO A 32 10.49 -12.02 -8.72
CA PRO A 32 11.64 -12.83 -9.10
C PRO A 32 12.95 -12.15 -8.70
N THR A 33 13.82 -12.89 -8.03
CA THR A 33 15.15 -12.40 -7.67
C THR A 33 16.14 -13.55 -7.65
N ARG A 34 17.41 -13.24 -7.99
CA ARG A 34 18.54 -14.16 -7.86
C ARG A 34 19.21 -14.08 -6.46
N LEU A 35 18.78 -13.13 -5.65
CA LEU A 35 19.31 -12.93 -4.31
C LEU A 35 18.62 -13.85 -3.31
N ASN A 36 19.38 -14.32 -2.33
CA ASN A 36 18.83 -15.01 -1.19
C ASN A 36 18.29 -13.97 -0.19
N VAL A 37 16.97 -13.75 -0.16
CA VAL A 37 16.33 -12.76 0.69
C VAL A 37 15.49 -13.42 1.76
N GLN A 38 15.78 -13.12 3.01
CA GLN A 38 14.94 -13.49 4.15
C GLN A 38 13.97 -12.35 4.45
N TRP A 39 12.69 -12.58 4.15
CA TRP A 39 11.62 -11.64 4.40
C TRP A 39 11.05 -11.78 5.80
N CYS A 40 10.84 -10.65 6.46
CA CYS A 40 10.05 -10.53 7.68
C CYS A 40 9.03 -9.42 7.47
N ILE A 41 7.75 -9.65 7.79
CA ILE A 41 6.70 -8.63 7.70
C ILE A 41 6.18 -8.34 9.10
N ASN A 42 6.29 -7.10 9.55
CA ASN A 42 5.62 -6.64 10.75
C ASN A 42 4.25 -6.07 10.40
N VAL A 43 3.22 -6.81 10.71
CA VAL A 43 1.83 -6.37 10.61
C VAL A 43 1.49 -5.59 11.87
N ILE A 44 1.23 -4.29 11.71
CA ILE A 44 0.74 -3.49 12.83
C ILE A 44 -0.70 -3.93 13.10
N PRO A 45 -1.01 -4.37 14.35
CA PRO A 45 -2.35 -4.84 14.68
C PRO A 45 -3.42 -3.79 14.38
N ARG A 46 -4.42 -4.20 13.63
CA ARG A 46 -5.58 -3.39 13.25
C ARG A 46 -6.75 -4.31 12.95
N ASP A 47 -7.96 -3.89 13.31
CA ASP A 47 -9.16 -4.63 12.97
C ASP A 47 -9.38 -4.67 11.45
N GLY A 48 -9.97 -5.74 10.94
CA GLY A 48 -10.32 -5.89 9.53
C GLY A 48 -9.20 -6.38 8.60
N THR A 49 -8.07 -6.87 9.13
CA THR A 49 -7.04 -7.51 8.30
C THR A 49 -7.51 -8.90 7.85
N PRO A 50 -7.62 -9.20 6.53
CA PRO A 50 -8.12 -10.48 6.04
C PRO A 50 -7.21 -11.65 6.43
N VAL A 51 -7.76 -12.67 7.10
CA VAL A 51 -7.03 -13.87 7.55
C VAL A 51 -6.39 -14.61 6.38
N ALA A 52 -7.10 -14.75 5.26
CA ALA A 52 -6.59 -15.42 4.07
C ALA A 52 -5.34 -14.74 3.49
N LEU A 53 -5.25 -13.40 3.57
CA LEU A 53 -4.06 -12.65 3.17
C LEU A 53 -2.87 -12.96 4.09
N LEU A 54 -3.10 -12.97 5.41
CA LEU A 54 -2.06 -13.32 6.38
C LEU A 54 -1.54 -14.75 6.19
N GLN A 55 -2.42 -15.71 5.89
CA GLN A 55 -2.03 -17.08 5.59
C GLN A 55 -1.15 -17.19 4.34
N ARG A 56 -1.47 -16.46 3.25
CA ARG A 56 -0.63 -16.43 2.04
C ARG A 56 0.74 -15.79 2.32
N LEU A 57 0.76 -14.71 3.08
CA LEU A 57 2.01 -14.02 3.45
C LEU A 57 2.91 -14.90 4.31
N ALA A 58 2.34 -15.69 5.24
CA ALA A 58 3.08 -16.60 6.11
C ALA A 58 3.85 -17.70 5.32
N GLN A 59 3.41 -18.01 4.10
CA GLN A 59 4.13 -18.94 3.21
C GLN A 59 5.37 -18.32 2.56
N LYS A 60 5.47 -16.99 2.53
CA LYS A 60 6.52 -16.23 1.82
C LYS A 60 7.47 -15.48 2.75
N ALA A 61 7.03 -15.16 3.96
CA ALA A 61 7.75 -14.35 4.91
C ALA A 61 7.45 -14.76 6.36
N SER A 62 8.37 -14.49 7.26
CA SER A 62 8.07 -14.59 8.69
C SER A 62 7.19 -13.41 9.11
N LEU A 63 6.06 -13.69 9.77
CA LEU A 63 5.14 -12.65 10.23
C LEU A 63 5.38 -12.31 11.69
N ARG A 64 5.31 -11.00 11.99
CA ARG A 64 5.27 -10.44 13.34
C ARG A 64 4.02 -9.58 13.48
N HIS A 65 3.38 -9.61 14.64
CA HIS A 65 2.21 -8.80 14.93
C HIS A 65 2.52 -7.86 16.08
N GLN A 66 3.11 -6.70 15.75
CA GLN A 66 3.58 -5.75 16.77
C GLN A 66 3.20 -4.33 16.41
N GLY A 67 2.70 -3.59 17.40
CA GLY A 67 2.54 -2.14 17.28
C GLY A 67 3.89 -1.43 17.15
N LEU A 68 3.89 -0.25 16.51
CA LEU A 68 5.12 0.52 16.23
C LEU A 68 5.97 0.76 17.47
N THR A 69 5.37 1.10 18.60
CA THR A 69 6.08 1.32 19.86
C THR A 69 6.87 0.09 20.30
N ARG A 70 6.27 -1.11 20.20
CA ARG A 70 6.94 -2.35 20.56
C ARG A 70 8.04 -2.70 19.58
N LEU A 71 7.77 -2.54 18.29
CA LEU A 71 8.73 -2.78 17.21
C LEU A 71 10.01 -1.94 17.39
N LEU A 72 9.86 -0.62 17.62
CA LEU A 72 10.99 0.30 17.81
C LEU A 72 11.76 0.05 19.10
N ARG A 73 11.10 -0.50 20.13
CA ARG A 73 11.73 -0.86 21.39
C ARG A 73 12.59 -2.13 21.30
N GLU A 74 12.25 -3.03 20.42
CA GLU A 74 13.02 -4.23 20.19
C GLU A 74 14.34 -3.86 19.51
N ARG A 75 15.46 -3.99 20.20
CA ARG A 75 16.84 -3.72 19.66
C ARG A 75 17.20 -4.57 18.42
N ARG A 76 16.23 -5.31 17.89
CA ARG A 76 16.41 -6.23 16.76
C ARG A 76 16.26 -5.56 15.39
N LEU A 77 15.94 -4.28 15.30
CA LEU A 77 15.88 -3.59 14.00
C LEU A 77 17.24 -3.58 13.30
N LYS A 78 18.33 -3.49 14.06
CA LYS A 78 19.70 -3.61 13.56
C LYS A 78 20.07 -4.99 13.01
N ASP A 79 19.26 -6.02 13.27
CA ASP A 79 19.48 -7.37 12.73
C ASP A 79 19.04 -7.46 11.26
N PHE A 80 18.38 -6.43 10.73
CA PHE A 80 17.97 -6.32 9.35
C PHE A 80 18.94 -5.45 8.56
N ASP A 81 19.25 -5.87 7.34
CA ASP A 81 20.05 -5.10 6.40
C ASP A 81 19.25 -3.92 5.83
N ALA A 82 17.94 -4.11 5.64
CA ALA A 82 17.04 -3.09 5.15
C ALA A 82 15.64 -3.16 5.81
N ILE A 83 14.98 -2.00 5.90
CA ILE A 83 13.60 -1.88 6.36
C ILE A 83 12.76 -1.14 5.30
N GLY A 84 11.72 -1.80 4.80
CA GLY A 84 10.73 -1.23 3.90
C GLY A 84 9.48 -0.77 4.65
N VAL A 85 9.08 0.49 4.48
CA VAL A 85 7.92 1.05 5.18
C VAL A 85 6.82 1.37 4.19
N PHE A 86 5.66 0.71 4.34
CA PHE A 86 4.50 0.85 3.46
C PHE A 86 3.31 1.53 4.13
N LEU A 87 3.55 2.28 5.19
CA LEU A 87 2.53 3.04 5.91
C LEU A 87 2.05 4.25 5.11
N THR A 88 1.03 4.92 5.62
CA THR A 88 0.45 6.14 5.02
C THR A 88 0.45 7.31 6.00
N GLY A 89 0.34 8.52 5.46
CA GLY A 89 0.30 9.76 6.22
C GLY A 89 1.57 10.00 7.04
N SER A 90 1.46 10.77 8.10
CA SER A 90 2.60 11.16 8.96
C SER A 90 3.31 9.97 9.62
N LYS A 91 2.63 8.82 9.79
CA LYS A 91 3.24 7.62 10.40
C LYS A 91 4.50 7.17 9.68
N ILE A 92 4.53 7.28 8.34
CA ILE A 92 5.69 6.86 7.55
C ILE A 92 6.92 7.74 7.83
N ASN A 93 6.72 9.05 7.96
CA ASN A 93 7.78 9.96 8.34
C ASN A 93 8.22 9.77 9.81
N ASP A 94 7.26 9.58 10.71
CA ASP A 94 7.54 9.40 12.14
C ASP A 94 8.43 8.19 12.42
N ILE A 95 8.15 7.05 11.75
CA ILE A 95 8.97 5.84 11.89
C ILE A 95 10.36 6.02 11.29
N ARG A 96 10.48 6.70 10.14
CA ARG A 96 11.77 7.04 9.56
C ARG A 96 12.64 7.81 10.54
N LEU A 97 12.12 8.92 11.07
CA LEU A 97 12.84 9.76 12.03
C LEU A 97 13.25 9.00 13.29
N ALA A 98 12.39 8.08 13.76
CA ALA A 98 12.70 7.25 14.92
C ALA A 98 13.86 6.29 14.66
N ILE A 99 13.87 5.62 13.49
CA ILE A 99 14.91 4.63 13.15
C ILE A 99 16.23 5.33 12.81
N GLN A 100 16.21 6.45 12.10
CA GLN A 100 17.41 7.21 11.71
C GLN A 100 18.18 7.82 12.88
N ARG A 101 17.61 7.83 14.09
CA ARG A 101 18.31 8.23 15.32
C ARG A 101 19.28 7.19 15.86
N ASP A 102 19.21 5.96 15.39
CA ASP A 102 20.20 4.94 15.75
C ASP A 102 21.58 5.31 15.17
N ARG A 103 22.64 4.94 15.87
CA ARG A 103 24.03 5.16 15.40
C ARG A 103 24.32 4.41 14.10
N HIS A 104 23.66 3.27 13.88
CA HIS A 104 23.84 2.40 12.74
C HIS A 104 22.44 1.97 12.21
N PRO A 105 21.71 2.91 11.60
CA PRO A 105 20.38 2.58 11.10
C PRO A 105 20.47 1.63 9.91
N PRO A 106 19.54 0.68 9.78
CA PRO A 106 19.43 -0.14 8.57
C PRO A 106 19.06 0.73 7.37
N PHE A 107 19.19 0.17 6.16
CA PHE A 107 18.74 0.87 4.95
C PHE A 107 17.23 1.06 4.97
N LEU A 108 16.79 2.30 4.86
CA LEU A 108 15.38 2.63 4.87
C LEU A 108 14.86 2.89 3.47
N PHE A 109 13.92 2.09 3.04
CA PHE A 109 13.19 2.38 1.82
C PHE A 109 11.68 2.44 2.09
N CYS A 110 10.96 3.09 1.20
CA CYS A 110 9.51 3.15 1.28
C CYS A 110 8.90 3.09 -0.12
N GLY A 111 7.61 2.81 -0.17
CA GLY A 111 6.86 2.75 -1.42
C GLY A 111 5.41 3.12 -1.23
N PHE A 112 4.65 2.96 -2.31
CA PHE A 112 3.21 3.16 -2.34
C PHE A 112 2.51 1.80 -2.46
N ASN A 113 1.24 1.76 -2.04
CA ASN A 113 0.45 0.53 -2.00
C ASN A 113 -0.24 0.21 -3.34
N GLY A 114 0.14 0.92 -4.39
CA GLY A 114 -0.42 0.90 -5.71
C GLY A 114 -0.41 2.29 -6.32
N VAL A 115 -1.26 2.53 -7.31
CA VAL A 115 -1.40 3.85 -7.92
C VAL A 115 -1.92 4.85 -6.90
N VAL A 116 -1.23 5.96 -6.76
CA VAL A 116 -1.73 7.09 -5.99
C VAL A 116 -2.69 7.86 -6.89
N LEU A 117 -3.97 7.80 -6.56
CA LEU A 117 -5.03 8.41 -7.33
C LEU A 117 -5.07 9.92 -7.11
N ASP A 118 -4.99 10.33 -5.86
CA ASP A 118 -5.09 11.71 -5.41
C ASP A 118 -4.06 11.99 -4.32
N HIS A 119 -3.81 13.26 -4.00
CA HIS A 119 -2.86 13.66 -2.95
C HIS A 119 -1.44 13.08 -3.09
N PHE A 120 -0.96 12.89 -4.34
CA PHE A 120 0.40 12.36 -4.56
C PHE A 120 1.46 13.23 -3.88
N ILE A 121 1.35 14.56 -4.03
CA ILE A 121 2.31 15.52 -3.45
C ILE A 121 2.37 15.38 -1.93
N GLU A 122 1.22 15.30 -1.25
CA GLU A 122 1.17 15.05 0.19
C GLU A 122 1.77 13.69 0.53
N GLY A 123 1.36 12.65 -0.18
CA GLY A 123 1.85 11.28 0.06
C GLY A 123 3.35 11.15 -0.10
N VAL A 124 3.95 11.78 -1.12
CA VAL A 124 5.40 11.72 -1.35
C VAL A 124 6.17 12.60 -0.36
N SER A 125 5.61 13.73 0.06
CA SER A 125 6.22 14.61 1.05
C SER A 125 6.52 13.89 2.37
N TRP A 126 5.62 13.01 2.82
CA TRP A 126 5.84 12.16 4.00
C TRP A 126 6.96 11.13 3.83
N ARG A 127 7.42 10.88 2.60
CA ARG A 127 8.45 9.90 2.24
C ARG A 127 9.83 10.53 2.02
N LEU A 128 9.92 11.84 1.93
CA LEU A 128 11.18 12.55 1.76
C LEU A 128 12.15 12.25 2.91
N GLY A 129 13.43 12.04 2.58
CA GLY A 129 14.48 11.70 3.54
C GLY A 129 14.64 10.20 3.82
N TYR A 130 13.87 9.32 3.19
CA TYR A 130 14.21 7.90 3.10
C TYR A 130 15.47 7.70 2.24
N ASP A 131 16.24 6.64 2.50
CA ASP A 131 17.41 6.32 1.66
C ASP A 131 17.00 6.03 0.21
N LEU A 132 15.77 5.50 0.02
CA LEU A 132 15.22 5.20 -1.29
C LEU A 132 13.69 5.29 -1.26
N ILE A 133 13.10 5.92 -2.29
CA ILE A 133 11.65 5.91 -2.52
C ILE A 133 11.35 5.07 -3.76
N CYS A 134 10.52 4.03 -3.58
CA CYS A 134 9.99 3.21 -4.67
C CYS A 134 8.74 3.91 -5.24
N LEU A 135 8.78 4.24 -6.52
CA LEU A 135 7.71 4.89 -7.26
C LEU A 135 7.12 3.93 -8.30
N SER A 136 5.88 4.15 -8.70
CA SER A 136 5.23 3.29 -9.68
C SER A 136 5.80 3.48 -11.08
N GLY A 137 5.93 4.71 -11.55
CA GLY A 137 6.35 4.98 -12.92
C GLY A 137 6.82 6.42 -13.16
N PRO A 138 7.10 6.76 -14.42
CA PRO A 138 7.58 8.10 -14.82
C PRO A 138 6.68 9.25 -14.36
N ARG A 139 5.35 9.05 -14.32
CA ARG A 139 4.40 10.04 -13.79
C ARG A 139 4.78 10.47 -12.37
N ASP A 140 4.99 9.50 -11.51
CA ASP A 140 5.26 9.75 -10.11
C ASP A 140 6.68 10.33 -9.92
N GLN A 141 7.62 9.87 -10.73
CA GLN A 141 8.99 10.38 -10.72
C GLN A 141 9.07 11.85 -11.14
N ASN A 142 8.37 12.23 -12.22
CA ASN A 142 8.32 13.60 -12.68
C ASN A 142 7.64 14.52 -11.65
N ALA A 143 6.54 14.08 -11.04
CA ALA A 143 5.86 14.86 -10.01
C ALA A 143 6.77 15.05 -8.77
N LEU A 144 7.51 14.02 -8.34
CA LEU A 144 8.49 14.16 -7.27
C LEU A 144 9.63 15.11 -7.66
N ALA A 145 10.21 14.96 -8.84
CA ALA A 145 11.30 15.82 -9.29
C ALA A 145 10.89 17.31 -9.29
N GLN A 146 9.68 17.64 -9.76
CA GLN A 146 9.14 18.99 -9.68
C GLN A 146 8.98 19.49 -8.24
N LEU A 147 8.52 18.63 -7.33
CA LEU A 147 8.33 18.98 -5.93
C LEU A 147 9.65 19.32 -5.23
N VAL A 148 10.72 18.56 -5.48
CA VAL A 148 11.96 18.67 -4.71
C VAL A 148 12.99 19.63 -5.33
N THR A 149 12.77 20.12 -6.54
CA THR A 149 13.67 21.08 -7.21
C THR A 149 13.91 22.31 -6.32
N GLY A 150 15.19 22.65 -6.11
CA GLY A 150 15.61 23.76 -5.25
C GLY A 150 15.40 23.53 -3.74
N THR A 151 15.02 22.33 -3.33
CA THR A 151 14.90 21.96 -1.90
C THR A 151 16.10 21.12 -1.45
N PRO A 152 16.30 20.92 -0.13
CA PRO A 152 17.32 20.00 0.39
C PRO A 152 17.14 18.53 -0.06
N PHE A 153 15.98 18.19 -0.63
CA PHE A 153 15.65 16.86 -1.12
C PHE A 153 15.86 16.67 -2.62
N GLU A 154 16.48 17.63 -3.33
CA GLU A 154 16.69 17.54 -4.78
C GLU A 154 17.45 16.27 -5.19
N GLN A 155 18.32 15.78 -4.31
CA GLN A 155 19.10 14.54 -4.52
C GLN A 155 18.38 13.27 -3.96
N GLN A 156 17.05 13.35 -3.71
CA GLN A 156 16.30 12.20 -3.20
C GLN A 156 16.39 11.01 -4.18
N ARG A 157 16.94 9.90 -3.69
CA ARG A 157 17.06 8.67 -4.49
C ARG A 157 15.69 8.04 -4.71
N THR A 158 15.41 7.71 -5.94
CA THR A 158 14.17 7.02 -6.35
C THR A 158 14.45 5.85 -7.26
N ILE A 159 13.49 4.93 -7.33
CA ILE A 159 13.51 3.80 -8.23
C ILE A 159 12.09 3.49 -8.69
N LEU A 160 11.95 3.03 -9.94
CA LEU A 160 10.65 2.66 -10.49
C LEU A 160 10.45 1.15 -10.34
N THR A 161 9.49 0.77 -9.48
CA THR A 161 9.17 -0.64 -9.19
C THR A 161 7.94 -1.15 -9.93
N GLY A 162 7.22 -0.26 -10.60
CA GLY A 162 6.10 -0.61 -11.46
C GLY A 162 4.78 -0.90 -10.73
N LEU A 163 3.76 -1.16 -11.54
CA LEU A 163 2.40 -1.46 -11.08
C LEU A 163 2.03 -2.94 -11.27
N ARG A 164 2.86 -3.73 -11.96
CA ARG A 164 2.60 -5.16 -12.11
C ARG A 164 2.80 -5.89 -10.79
N ARG A 165 1.78 -6.63 -10.38
CA ARG A 165 1.79 -7.39 -9.13
C ARG A 165 1.86 -8.89 -9.36
N ASN A 166 1.30 -9.35 -10.48
CA ASN A 166 1.24 -10.76 -10.83
C ASN A 166 2.18 -11.02 -12.00
N ALA A 167 2.99 -12.08 -11.89
CA ALA A 167 3.75 -12.53 -13.05
C ALA A 167 2.78 -13.05 -14.12
N PRO A 168 3.06 -12.80 -15.40
CA PRO A 168 2.29 -13.44 -16.48
C PRO A 168 2.31 -14.96 -16.28
N SER A 169 1.15 -15.57 -16.12
CA SER A 169 1.05 -17.03 -16.02
C SER A 169 1.04 -17.60 -17.44
N SER A 170 1.87 -18.62 -17.71
CA SER A 170 1.83 -19.39 -18.96
C SER A 170 0.50 -20.11 -19.18
N ASP A 171 -0.29 -20.27 -18.10
CA ASP A 171 -1.49 -21.10 -18.08
C ASP A 171 -2.78 -20.30 -18.25
N LEU A 172 -2.67 -19.03 -18.69
CA LEU A 172 -3.85 -18.22 -18.94
C LEU A 172 -4.57 -18.66 -20.21
N ILE A 173 -5.86 -18.95 -20.06
CA ILE A 173 -6.75 -19.22 -21.19
C ILE A 173 -6.74 -17.97 -22.11
N PRO A 174 -6.55 -18.13 -23.43
CA PRO A 174 -6.65 -17.03 -24.38
C PRO A 174 -7.96 -16.26 -24.24
N LEU A 175 -7.94 -14.94 -24.33
CA LEU A 175 -9.10 -14.09 -24.04
C LEU A 175 -10.36 -14.50 -24.82
N LYS A 176 -10.21 -14.94 -26.09
CA LYS A 176 -11.32 -15.37 -26.95
C LYS A 176 -11.96 -16.69 -26.50
N GLU A 177 -11.21 -17.53 -25.80
CA GLU A 177 -11.66 -18.85 -25.33
C GLU A 177 -12.29 -18.78 -23.93
N ARG A 178 -12.10 -17.66 -23.22
CA ARG A 178 -12.71 -17.46 -21.89
C ARG A 178 -14.23 -17.33 -21.99
N PRO A 179 -14.96 -17.68 -20.91
CA PRO A 179 -16.38 -17.36 -20.80
C PRO A 179 -16.66 -15.87 -21.03
N ARG A 180 -17.82 -15.56 -21.57
CA ARG A 180 -18.31 -14.17 -21.68
C ARG A 180 -18.65 -13.65 -20.30
N CYS A 181 -17.66 -13.12 -19.60
CA CYS A 181 -17.75 -12.68 -18.22
C CYS A 181 -17.12 -11.28 -18.09
N LEU A 182 -17.92 -10.36 -17.55
CA LEU A 182 -17.49 -9.04 -17.11
C LEU A 182 -17.47 -9.03 -15.58
N VAL A 183 -16.34 -8.66 -14.99
CA VAL A 183 -16.20 -8.46 -13.54
C VAL A 183 -16.21 -6.96 -13.26
N PHE A 184 -17.18 -6.49 -12.49
CA PHE A 184 -17.14 -5.15 -11.92
C PHE A 184 -16.44 -5.19 -10.56
N ALA A 185 -15.27 -4.53 -10.45
CA ALA A 185 -14.53 -4.40 -9.19
C ALA A 185 -15.09 -3.24 -8.36
N GLU A 186 -15.87 -3.60 -7.35
CA GLU A 186 -16.49 -2.63 -6.41
C GLU A 186 -15.45 -1.99 -5.51
N GLN A 187 -15.69 -0.73 -5.16
CA GLN A 187 -14.90 0.06 -4.22
C GLN A 187 -15.80 0.48 -3.06
N VAL A 188 -15.39 0.12 -1.82
CA VAL A 188 -16.20 0.28 -0.61
C VAL A 188 -16.78 1.68 -0.43
N ILE A 189 -15.97 2.72 -0.68
CA ILE A 189 -16.33 4.13 -0.47
C ILE A 189 -16.72 4.87 -1.75
N MET A 190 -16.72 4.19 -2.89
CA MET A 190 -16.99 4.81 -4.19
C MET A 190 -18.04 4.04 -4.99
N PRO A 191 -19.05 4.71 -5.50
CA PRO A 191 -19.43 6.12 -5.24
C PRO A 191 -19.83 6.34 -3.78
N ALA A 192 -19.64 7.57 -3.29
CA ALA A 192 -19.90 7.88 -1.88
C ALA A 192 -21.41 7.98 -1.58
N SER A 193 -22.21 8.54 -2.51
CA SER A 193 -23.62 8.76 -2.29
C SER A 193 -24.47 7.52 -2.61
N ASN A 194 -25.52 7.29 -1.81
CA ASN A 194 -26.46 6.18 -2.04
C ASN A 194 -27.18 6.31 -3.39
N ASN A 195 -27.45 7.52 -3.88
CA ASN A 195 -28.08 7.74 -5.18
C ASN A 195 -27.19 7.31 -6.34
N GLU A 196 -25.89 7.63 -6.27
CA GLU A 196 -24.90 7.21 -7.28
C GLU A 196 -24.63 5.72 -7.23
N ARG A 197 -24.60 5.13 -6.03
CA ARG A 197 -24.55 3.66 -5.86
C ARG A 197 -25.75 2.98 -6.50
N ALA A 198 -26.95 3.50 -6.26
CA ALA A 198 -28.16 3.01 -6.89
C ALA A 198 -28.13 3.19 -8.42
N ARG A 199 -27.62 4.33 -8.92
CA ARG A 199 -27.43 4.55 -10.37
C ARG A 199 -26.45 3.54 -10.96
N LEU A 200 -25.30 3.32 -10.34
CA LEU A 200 -24.31 2.35 -10.79
C LEU A 200 -24.88 0.93 -10.87
N VAL A 201 -25.65 0.54 -9.85
CA VAL A 201 -26.30 -0.78 -9.80
C VAL A 201 -27.35 -0.92 -10.93
N ARG A 202 -28.12 0.13 -11.24
CA ARG A 202 -29.04 0.12 -12.39
C ARG A 202 -28.30 -0.02 -13.71
N LEU A 203 -27.21 0.75 -13.92
CA LEU A 203 -26.38 0.65 -15.12
C LEU A 203 -25.84 -0.77 -15.35
N LEU A 204 -25.37 -1.44 -14.29
CA LEU A 204 -24.91 -2.82 -14.37
C LEU A 204 -26.06 -3.80 -14.67
N SER A 205 -27.24 -3.57 -14.07
CA SER A 205 -28.42 -4.36 -14.33
C SER A 205 -28.91 -4.21 -15.77
N ASP A 206 -29.01 -2.98 -16.25
CA ASP A 206 -29.42 -2.69 -17.61
C ASP A 206 -28.43 -3.25 -18.65
N LEU A 207 -27.11 -3.19 -18.35
CA LEU A 207 -26.10 -3.83 -19.16
C LEU A 207 -26.27 -5.35 -19.20
N ALA A 208 -26.54 -5.98 -18.05
CA ALA A 208 -26.81 -7.42 -17.98
C ALA A 208 -28.04 -7.81 -18.81
N CYS A 209 -29.13 -7.04 -18.73
CA CYS A 209 -30.34 -7.26 -19.56
C CYS A 209 -30.03 -7.13 -21.06
N ARG A 210 -29.24 -6.14 -21.48
CA ARG A 210 -28.85 -5.98 -22.89
C ARG A 210 -27.92 -7.05 -23.39
N CYS A 211 -27.17 -7.68 -22.50
CA CYS A 211 -26.15 -8.68 -22.82
C CYS A 211 -26.44 -10.05 -22.17
N PRO A 212 -27.56 -10.75 -22.52
CA PRO A 212 -28.00 -11.94 -21.82
C PRO A 212 -27.03 -13.12 -21.91
N ASN A 213 -26.13 -13.12 -22.90
CA ASN A 213 -25.08 -14.12 -23.08
C ASN A 213 -23.80 -13.83 -22.30
N TRP A 214 -23.76 -12.77 -21.51
CA TRP A 214 -22.65 -12.38 -20.66
C TRP A 214 -23.03 -12.53 -19.19
N ASP A 215 -22.15 -13.13 -18.41
CA ASP A 215 -22.20 -13.02 -16.95
C ASP A 215 -21.66 -11.65 -16.52
N VAL A 216 -22.43 -10.90 -15.76
CA VAL A 216 -22.01 -9.66 -15.13
C VAL A 216 -21.83 -9.92 -13.63
N LEU A 217 -20.58 -10.01 -13.21
CA LEU A 217 -20.22 -10.30 -11.82
C LEU A 217 -19.85 -9.02 -11.09
N ILE A 218 -20.53 -8.72 -10.00
CA ILE A 218 -20.10 -7.69 -9.08
C ILE A 218 -19.21 -8.35 -8.05
N LYS A 219 -17.93 -7.95 -8.01
CA LYS A 219 -16.94 -8.39 -7.02
C LYS A 219 -16.89 -7.38 -5.89
N PRO A 220 -17.60 -7.63 -4.76
CA PRO A 220 -17.46 -6.78 -3.57
C PRO A 220 -16.06 -6.89 -3.01
N ARG A 221 -15.55 -5.79 -2.46
CA ARG A 221 -14.25 -5.81 -1.80
C ARG A 221 -14.29 -6.61 -0.50
N ILE A 222 -15.40 -6.56 0.21
CA ILE A 222 -15.64 -7.24 1.50
C ILE A 222 -16.91 -8.06 1.43
N ALA A 223 -17.03 -9.11 2.24
CA ALA A 223 -18.29 -9.81 2.44
C ALA A 223 -19.19 -9.07 3.44
N PRO A 224 -20.51 -9.31 3.44
CA PRO A 224 -21.40 -8.74 4.44
C PRO A 224 -20.98 -9.17 5.85
N GLY A 225 -20.80 -8.18 6.73
CA GLY A 225 -20.38 -8.43 8.12
C GLY A 225 -18.85 -8.52 8.32
N ASP A 226 -18.05 -8.52 7.28
CA ASP A 226 -16.61 -8.43 7.41
C ASP A 226 -16.19 -7.06 7.95
N ALA A 227 -15.20 -7.06 8.83
CA ALA A 227 -14.59 -5.84 9.30
C ALA A 227 -13.84 -5.13 8.16
N THR A 228 -14.00 -3.81 8.07
CA THR A 228 -13.31 -2.97 7.09
C THR A 228 -12.80 -1.70 7.75
N PHE A 229 -11.75 -1.10 7.18
CA PHE A 229 -11.19 0.18 7.62
C PHE A 229 -12.01 1.40 7.14
N HIS A 230 -12.96 1.16 6.27
CA HIS A 230 -13.81 2.19 5.70
C HIS A 230 -15.16 2.18 6.39
N ASP A 231 -15.66 3.35 6.76
CA ASP A 231 -17.05 3.48 7.19
C ASP A 231 -17.94 3.18 5.99
N VAL A 232 -18.69 2.09 6.07
CA VAL A 232 -19.61 1.63 5.04
C VAL A 232 -21.03 1.73 5.59
N ASP A 233 -21.75 2.75 5.19
CA ASP A 233 -23.14 2.90 5.58
C ASP A 233 -24.01 1.77 5.04
N THR A 234 -23.69 1.26 3.85
CA THR A 234 -24.51 0.26 3.18
C THR A 234 -23.64 -0.63 2.27
N HIS A 235 -23.63 -1.93 2.52
CA HIS A 235 -22.97 -2.91 1.65
C HIS A 235 -23.66 -2.97 0.28
N ILE A 236 -22.90 -3.27 -0.79
CA ILE A 236 -23.41 -3.31 -2.17
C ILE A 236 -24.57 -4.29 -2.35
N SER A 237 -24.61 -5.41 -1.61
CA SER A 237 -25.72 -6.35 -1.64
C SER A 237 -27.05 -5.72 -1.20
N THR A 238 -27.01 -4.87 -0.17
CA THR A 238 -28.18 -4.12 0.30
C THR A 238 -28.61 -3.08 -0.72
N THR A 239 -27.66 -2.41 -1.38
CA THR A 239 -27.95 -1.48 -2.46
C THR A 239 -28.63 -2.17 -3.63
N LEU A 240 -28.13 -3.35 -4.05
CA LEU A 240 -28.74 -4.17 -5.09
C LEU A 240 -30.19 -4.52 -4.77
N GLN A 241 -30.41 -5.08 -3.57
CA GLN A 241 -31.75 -5.50 -3.13
C GLN A 241 -32.74 -4.33 -3.07
N ARG A 242 -32.33 -3.19 -2.51
CA ARG A 242 -33.20 -2.00 -2.39
C ARG A 242 -33.49 -1.33 -3.72
N THR A 243 -32.55 -1.40 -4.68
CA THR A 243 -32.65 -0.66 -5.94
C THR A 243 -33.38 -1.44 -7.01
N LEU A 244 -33.13 -2.75 -7.11
CA LEU A 244 -33.62 -3.58 -8.22
C LEU A 244 -34.77 -4.51 -7.81
N GLY A 245 -34.82 -4.93 -6.54
CA GLY A 245 -35.76 -5.96 -6.07
C GLY A 245 -35.44 -7.34 -6.66
N VAL A 246 -35.61 -7.52 -7.98
CA VAL A 246 -35.27 -8.73 -8.71
C VAL A 246 -34.07 -8.48 -9.61
N LEU A 247 -33.06 -9.35 -9.51
CA LEU A 247 -31.86 -9.28 -10.31
C LEU A 247 -32.04 -10.02 -11.65
N PRO A 248 -31.47 -9.52 -12.76
CA PRO A 248 -31.29 -10.30 -13.96
C PRO A 248 -30.55 -11.60 -13.64
N THR A 249 -30.89 -12.70 -14.33
CA THR A 249 -30.34 -14.05 -14.06
C THR A 249 -28.83 -14.13 -14.25
N ASN A 250 -28.27 -13.25 -15.09
CA ASN A 250 -26.85 -13.15 -15.41
C ASN A 250 -26.12 -12.05 -14.64
N LEU A 251 -26.80 -11.36 -13.67
CA LEU A 251 -26.17 -10.42 -12.75
C LEU A 251 -26.09 -11.04 -11.35
N ARG A 252 -24.87 -11.17 -10.80
CA ARG A 252 -24.71 -11.73 -9.45
C ARG A 252 -23.50 -11.16 -8.72
N LEU A 253 -23.55 -11.24 -7.38
CA LEU A 253 -22.40 -11.01 -6.52
C LEU A 253 -21.49 -12.22 -6.51
N ASP A 254 -20.18 -11.98 -6.56
CA ASP A 254 -19.18 -13.04 -6.45
C ASP A 254 -18.08 -12.64 -5.46
N TYR A 255 -17.95 -13.42 -4.39
CA TYR A 255 -17.02 -13.15 -3.28
C TYR A 255 -15.67 -13.86 -3.42
N ARG A 256 -15.47 -14.66 -4.45
CA ARG A 256 -14.18 -15.31 -4.70
C ARG A 256 -13.06 -14.28 -4.81
N PRO A 257 -11.80 -14.65 -4.52
CA PRO A 257 -10.66 -13.79 -4.71
C PRO A 257 -10.59 -13.22 -6.13
N LEU A 258 -10.29 -11.93 -6.26
CA LEU A 258 -10.24 -11.26 -7.57
C LEU A 258 -9.34 -11.98 -8.59
N PRO A 259 -8.14 -12.48 -8.22
CA PRO A 259 -7.30 -13.23 -9.17
C PRO A 259 -7.98 -14.48 -9.77
N GLU A 260 -8.82 -15.15 -9.01
CA GLU A 260 -9.56 -16.32 -9.51
C GLU A 260 -10.61 -15.93 -10.55
N LEU A 261 -11.30 -14.82 -10.31
CA LEU A 261 -12.27 -14.27 -11.26
C LEU A 261 -11.59 -13.79 -12.54
N LEU A 262 -10.46 -13.09 -12.43
CA LEU A 262 -9.72 -12.54 -13.56
C LEU A 262 -9.13 -13.62 -14.48
N LYS A 263 -8.80 -14.80 -13.97
CA LYS A 263 -8.37 -15.92 -14.81
C LYS A 263 -9.42 -16.34 -15.84
N GLN A 264 -10.69 -16.15 -15.52
CA GLN A 264 -11.83 -16.57 -16.36
C GLN A 264 -12.52 -15.37 -17.03
N ALA A 265 -12.38 -14.16 -16.53
CA ALA A 265 -13.05 -12.99 -17.07
C ALA A 265 -12.46 -12.56 -18.41
N ARG A 266 -13.32 -12.06 -19.31
CA ARG A 266 -12.89 -11.33 -20.51
C ARG A 266 -12.66 -9.85 -20.24
N LEU A 267 -13.51 -9.27 -19.40
CA LEU A 267 -13.51 -7.82 -19.13
C LEU A 267 -13.52 -7.56 -17.62
N LEU A 268 -12.81 -6.50 -17.23
CA LEU A 268 -12.99 -5.89 -15.91
C LEU A 268 -13.49 -4.47 -16.11
N ALA A 269 -14.49 -4.07 -15.34
CA ALA A 269 -14.99 -2.70 -15.25
C ALA A 269 -14.77 -2.15 -13.85
N THR A 270 -14.41 -0.88 -13.75
CA THR A 270 -14.25 -0.19 -12.46
C THR A 270 -14.42 1.32 -12.61
N LEU A 271 -14.66 2.02 -11.51
CA LEU A 271 -14.60 3.49 -11.49
C LEU A 271 -13.14 3.96 -11.47
N SER A 272 -12.37 3.53 -10.45
CA SER A 272 -10.96 3.95 -10.29
C SER A 272 -10.11 2.95 -9.49
N SER A 273 -10.52 1.69 -9.40
CA SER A 273 -9.79 0.68 -8.62
C SER A 273 -8.46 0.30 -9.28
N THR A 274 -7.44 0.07 -8.46
CA THR A 274 -6.17 -0.53 -8.90
C THR A 274 -6.33 -1.97 -9.42
N ALA A 275 -7.46 -2.63 -9.18
CA ALA A 275 -7.87 -3.87 -9.83
C ALA A 275 -7.81 -3.81 -11.37
N PHE A 276 -7.82 -2.59 -11.93
CA PHE A 276 -7.59 -2.32 -13.34
C PHE A 276 -6.25 -2.90 -13.82
N PHE A 277 -5.18 -2.66 -13.07
CA PHE A 277 -3.85 -3.16 -13.42
C PHE A 277 -3.72 -4.66 -13.13
N ASP A 278 -4.39 -5.16 -12.09
CA ASP A 278 -4.46 -6.60 -11.83
C ASP A 278 -5.14 -7.32 -13.01
N ALA A 279 -6.21 -6.74 -13.58
CA ALA A 279 -6.89 -7.31 -14.75
C ALA A 279 -5.97 -7.40 -15.98
N LEU A 280 -5.14 -6.39 -16.20
CA LEU A 280 -4.14 -6.40 -17.27
C LEU A 280 -3.08 -7.50 -17.07
N ASP A 281 -2.68 -7.77 -15.82
CA ASP A 281 -1.76 -8.88 -15.50
C ASP A 281 -2.34 -10.24 -15.93
N PHE A 282 -3.67 -10.38 -15.84
CA PHE A 282 -4.40 -11.58 -16.30
C PHE A 282 -4.85 -11.52 -17.77
N GLY A 283 -4.44 -10.49 -18.52
CA GLY A 283 -4.77 -10.33 -19.94
C GLY A 283 -6.24 -10.03 -20.21
N CYS A 284 -6.99 -9.54 -19.22
CA CYS A 284 -8.37 -9.09 -19.42
C CYS A 284 -8.41 -7.75 -20.18
N GLY A 285 -9.47 -7.52 -20.96
CA GLY A 285 -9.83 -6.18 -21.36
C GLY A 285 -10.32 -5.36 -20.16
N VAL A 286 -10.13 -4.05 -20.18
CA VAL A 286 -10.47 -3.16 -19.06
C VAL A 286 -11.37 -2.02 -19.50
N ILE A 287 -12.27 -1.60 -18.62
CA ILE A 287 -13.19 -0.49 -18.81
C ILE A 287 -13.12 0.42 -17.59
N ALA A 288 -12.84 1.71 -17.83
CA ALA A 288 -13.06 2.76 -16.87
C ALA A 288 -14.46 3.35 -17.11
N ILE A 289 -15.34 3.26 -16.11
CA ILE A 289 -16.75 3.68 -16.23
C ILE A 289 -16.84 5.21 -16.19
N SER A 290 -17.49 5.81 -17.20
CA SER A 290 -17.64 7.26 -17.31
C SER A 290 -19.01 7.80 -16.91
N ASP A 291 -20.00 6.95 -16.68
CA ASP A 291 -21.40 7.35 -16.48
C ASP A 291 -21.65 8.22 -15.24
N LEU A 292 -20.75 8.16 -14.25
CA LEU A 292 -20.81 8.99 -13.04
C LEU A 292 -19.99 10.28 -13.17
N GLY A 293 -19.38 10.51 -14.32
CA GLY A 293 -18.50 11.66 -14.60
C GLY A 293 -17.08 11.46 -14.06
N LEU A 294 -16.21 12.41 -14.40
CA LEU A 294 -14.80 12.43 -14.03
C LEU A 294 -14.57 13.27 -12.77
N GLN A 295 -15.33 12.98 -11.71
CA GLN A 295 -15.21 13.75 -10.48
C GLN A 295 -13.86 13.44 -9.79
N PRO A 296 -13.13 14.46 -9.30
CA PRO A 296 -11.85 14.26 -8.65
C PRO A 296 -11.91 13.31 -7.46
N ASN A 297 -12.99 13.37 -6.66
CA ASN A 297 -13.21 12.52 -5.50
C ASN A 297 -13.32 11.02 -5.83
N TYR A 298 -13.58 10.65 -7.10
CA TYR A 298 -13.57 9.24 -7.52
C TYR A 298 -12.19 8.78 -7.97
N GLY A 299 -11.23 9.67 -8.13
CA GLY A 299 -9.89 9.33 -8.63
C GLY A 299 -9.88 8.87 -10.10
N GLY A 300 -11.01 8.95 -10.79
CA GLY A 300 -11.15 8.49 -12.18
C GLY A 300 -10.24 9.24 -13.17
N HIS A 301 -9.91 10.49 -12.89
CA HIS A 301 -9.04 11.32 -13.72
C HIS A 301 -7.68 10.67 -14.03
N ILE A 302 -7.21 9.75 -13.22
CA ILE A 302 -5.98 8.98 -13.47
C ILE A 302 -6.03 8.21 -14.80
N PHE A 303 -7.23 7.80 -15.26
CA PHE A 303 -7.40 7.12 -16.54
C PHE A 303 -7.48 8.07 -17.73
N ALA A 304 -7.34 9.37 -17.54
CA ALA A 304 -7.24 10.33 -18.64
C ALA A 304 -6.07 9.94 -19.56
N GLY A 305 -6.33 9.87 -20.86
CA GLY A 305 -5.36 9.41 -21.85
C GLY A 305 -5.23 7.89 -21.99
N SER A 306 -5.89 7.08 -21.15
CA SER A 306 -5.84 5.62 -21.26
C SER A 306 -6.56 5.06 -22.50
N GLY A 307 -7.57 5.77 -23.03
CA GLY A 307 -8.38 5.32 -24.16
C GLY A 307 -9.48 4.30 -23.84
N VAL A 308 -9.64 3.88 -22.56
CA VAL A 308 -10.58 2.83 -22.16
C VAL A 308 -11.80 3.33 -21.39
N TRP A 309 -12.09 4.64 -21.48
CA TRP A 309 -13.32 5.20 -20.96
C TRP A 309 -14.54 4.70 -21.74
N GLN A 310 -15.50 4.13 -21.04
CA GLN A 310 -16.75 3.64 -21.62
C GLN A 310 -17.94 4.07 -20.76
N SER A 311 -19.00 4.49 -21.44
CA SER A 311 -20.31 4.60 -20.80
C SER A 311 -21.02 3.25 -20.85
N LEU A 312 -21.35 2.67 -19.69
CA LEU A 312 -22.11 1.43 -19.61
C LEU A 312 -23.50 1.62 -20.27
N GLU A 313 -24.11 2.81 -20.13
CA GLU A 313 -25.37 3.16 -20.76
C GLU A 313 -25.27 3.11 -22.30
N GLY A 314 -24.14 3.56 -22.85
CA GLY A 314 -23.87 3.55 -24.30
C GLY A 314 -23.54 2.19 -24.91
N ILE A 315 -23.19 1.18 -24.09
CA ILE A 315 -22.88 -0.17 -24.59
C ILE A 315 -24.18 -0.91 -24.92
N LYS A 316 -24.40 -1.18 -26.21
CA LYS A 316 -25.54 -1.98 -26.69
C LYS A 316 -25.29 -3.47 -26.50
N ASN A 317 -24.09 -3.94 -26.86
CA ASN A 317 -23.65 -5.32 -26.66
C ASN A 317 -22.15 -5.34 -26.31
N LEU A 318 -21.78 -6.12 -25.31
CA LEU A 318 -20.38 -6.29 -24.90
C LEU A 318 -19.52 -6.98 -25.98
N ASP A 319 -20.10 -7.79 -26.84
CA ASP A 319 -19.40 -8.41 -27.97
C ASP A 319 -18.97 -7.40 -29.03
N ASP A 320 -19.60 -6.20 -29.08
CA ASP A 320 -19.27 -5.15 -30.04
C ASP A 320 -18.09 -4.28 -29.61
N LEU A 321 -17.61 -4.44 -28.38
CA LEU A 321 -16.46 -3.72 -27.88
C LEU A 321 -15.20 -4.13 -28.62
N LYS A 322 -14.63 -3.19 -29.37
CA LYS A 322 -13.35 -3.41 -30.07
C LYS A 322 -12.20 -3.43 -29.09
N ALA A 323 -11.16 -4.17 -29.40
CA ALA A 323 -9.94 -4.24 -28.56
C ALA A 323 -9.39 -2.84 -28.21
N LYS A 324 -9.45 -1.88 -29.13
CA LYS A 324 -9.01 -0.48 -28.87
C LYS A 324 -9.79 0.23 -27.75
N ASN A 325 -10.98 -0.24 -27.41
CA ASN A 325 -11.83 0.33 -26.38
C ASN A 325 -11.63 -0.32 -25.01
N THR A 326 -10.90 -1.43 -24.96
CA THR A 326 -10.68 -2.24 -23.76
C THR A 326 -9.21 -2.52 -23.49
N SER A 327 -8.31 -2.07 -24.37
CA SER A 327 -6.86 -2.11 -24.18
C SER A 327 -6.33 -0.70 -24.01
N PRO A 328 -5.70 -0.38 -22.88
CA PRO A 328 -5.18 0.96 -22.65
C PRO A 328 -4.09 1.35 -23.65
N ASP A 329 -3.96 2.65 -23.91
CA ASP A 329 -2.87 3.20 -24.72
C ASP A 329 -1.51 2.76 -24.11
N PRO A 330 -0.60 2.17 -24.92
CA PRO A 330 0.69 1.71 -24.43
C PRO A 330 1.57 2.84 -23.85
N ARG A 331 1.49 4.06 -24.37
CA ARG A 331 2.23 5.21 -23.86
C ARG A 331 1.71 5.63 -22.49
N TRP A 332 0.38 5.59 -22.31
CA TRP A 332 -0.23 5.84 -21.00
C TRP A 332 0.16 4.76 -19.99
N LEU A 333 0.19 3.48 -20.38
CA LEU A 333 0.64 2.38 -19.50
C LEU A 333 2.08 2.59 -19.08
N GLU A 334 2.98 2.93 -20.01
CA GLU A 334 4.38 3.21 -19.70
C GLU A 334 4.51 4.41 -18.75
N TRP A 335 3.79 5.49 -19.02
CA TRP A 335 3.74 6.68 -18.17
C TRP A 335 3.28 6.37 -16.75
N MET A 336 2.32 5.46 -16.58
CA MET A 336 1.83 5.01 -15.29
C MET A 336 2.80 4.06 -14.58
N GLY A 337 3.78 3.49 -15.27
CA GLY A 337 4.69 2.49 -14.73
C GLY A 337 4.18 1.05 -14.89
N TYR A 338 3.33 0.80 -15.88
CA TYR A 338 2.90 -0.55 -16.22
C TYR A 338 3.64 -1.06 -17.45
N GLY A 339 4.72 -1.81 -17.23
CA GLY A 339 5.57 -2.38 -18.28
C GLY A 339 6.56 -3.38 -17.70
N GLN A 340 7.18 -4.20 -18.54
CA GLN A 340 8.17 -5.19 -18.08
C GLN A 340 9.45 -4.55 -17.54
N GLN A 341 9.81 -3.36 -18.04
CA GLN A 341 10.95 -2.59 -17.59
C GLN A 341 10.81 -2.06 -16.16
N PHE A 342 9.56 -1.93 -15.67
CA PHE A 342 9.30 -1.47 -14.31
C PHE A 342 9.03 -2.67 -13.41
N ASN A 343 10.01 -3.03 -12.59
CA ASN A 343 9.92 -4.18 -11.70
C ASN A 343 10.82 -4.02 -10.48
N SER A 344 10.66 -4.92 -9.51
CA SER A 344 11.40 -4.85 -8.25
C SER A 344 12.87 -5.29 -8.35
N SER A 345 13.36 -5.75 -9.50
CA SER A 345 14.76 -6.24 -9.63
C SER A 345 15.77 -5.17 -9.28
N ALA A 346 15.54 -3.94 -9.76
CA ALA A 346 16.42 -2.82 -9.46
C ALA A 346 16.43 -2.45 -7.96
N LEU A 347 15.31 -2.66 -7.24
CA LEU A 347 15.29 -2.53 -5.78
C LEU A 347 16.21 -3.56 -5.14
N PHE A 348 16.15 -4.81 -5.56
CA PHE A 348 17.00 -5.86 -5.01
C PHE A 348 18.50 -5.60 -5.26
N GLU A 349 18.86 -5.08 -6.43
CA GLU A 349 20.22 -4.67 -6.73
C GLU A 349 20.71 -3.56 -5.79
N VAL A 350 19.88 -2.54 -5.55
CA VAL A 350 20.20 -1.48 -4.59
C VAL A 350 20.35 -2.05 -3.19
N LEU A 351 19.41 -2.86 -2.71
CA LEU A 351 19.47 -3.45 -1.37
C LEU A 351 20.73 -4.30 -1.18
N HIS A 352 21.12 -5.06 -2.19
CA HIS A 352 22.35 -5.86 -2.17
C HIS A 352 23.61 -4.98 -2.13
N ALA A 353 23.66 -3.94 -2.96
CA ALA A 353 24.79 -3.00 -3.00
C ALA A 353 24.94 -2.19 -1.71
N GLU A 354 23.86 -1.94 -1.00
CA GLU A 354 23.85 -1.17 0.25
C GLU A 354 24.10 -2.02 1.50
N LYS A 355 24.01 -3.36 1.41
CA LYS A 355 24.07 -4.27 2.55
C LYS A 355 25.26 -4.07 3.49
N ASN A 356 26.44 -3.86 2.94
CA ASN A 356 27.69 -3.80 3.70
C ASN A 356 28.31 -2.39 3.76
N LYS A 357 27.58 -1.37 3.30
CA LYS A 357 28.11 -0.01 3.36
C LYS A 357 28.01 0.55 4.77
N PRO A 358 29.07 1.15 5.31
CA PRO A 358 28.98 1.86 6.57
C PRO A 358 27.99 3.02 6.41
N ARG A 359 27.05 3.12 7.35
CA ARG A 359 26.07 4.18 7.34
C ARG A 359 26.48 5.26 8.31
N THR A 360 26.64 6.46 7.80
CA THR A 360 26.70 7.66 8.61
C THR A 360 25.27 8.01 9.00
N THR A 361 25.06 8.32 10.27
CA THR A 361 23.83 8.92 10.75
C THR A 361 23.58 10.15 9.89
N LEU A 362 22.57 10.10 9.02
CA LEU A 362 22.08 11.32 8.41
C LEU A 362 21.69 12.22 9.55
N THR A 363 22.32 13.39 9.66
CA THR A 363 21.94 14.39 10.61
C THR A 363 20.42 14.56 10.52
N ALA A 364 19.74 14.26 11.59
CA ALA A 364 18.29 14.08 11.67
C ALA A 364 17.45 15.35 11.38
N THR A 365 18.05 16.35 10.81
CA THR A 365 17.47 17.65 10.49
C THR A 365 16.64 17.68 9.22
N ILE A 366 16.68 16.62 8.41
CA ILE A 366 15.90 16.59 7.18
C ILE A 366 14.56 15.92 7.46
N GLY A 367 13.60 16.71 7.94
CA GLY A 367 12.20 16.33 8.10
C GLY A 367 11.34 16.84 6.94
N TYR A 368 10.04 16.67 7.07
CA TYR A 368 9.07 17.24 6.14
C TYR A 368 9.33 18.74 5.93
N PRO A 369 9.49 19.25 4.70
CA PRO A 369 9.74 20.67 4.46
C PRO A 369 8.60 21.52 5.00
N GLY A 370 8.93 22.48 5.85
CA GLY A 370 7.96 23.40 6.44
C GLY A 370 7.38 22.98 7.80
N ASN A 371 7.83 21.89 8.38
CA ASN A 371 7.38 21.47 9.71
C ASN A 371 8.53 21.58 10.73
N ASP A 372 8.74 22.76 11.28
CA ASP A 372 9.75 23.03 12.32
C ASP A 372 9.36 22.44 13.69
N GLN A 373 8.12 21.99 13.86
CA GLN A 373 7.61 21.42 15.09
C GLN A 373 7.43 19.91 14.98
N SER A 374 8.14 19.17 15.81
CA SER A 374 7.94 17.72 15.92
C SER A 374 6.52 17.42 16.40
N SER A 375 5.81 16.53 15.69
CA SER A 375 4.49 16.08 16.13
C SER A 375 4.60 15.25 17.42
N PHE A 376 3.48 15.15 18.17
CA PHE A 376 3.42 14.26 19.33
C PHE A 376 3.85 12.83 19.02
N SER A 377 3.46 12.30 17.87
CA SER A 377 3.85 10.95 17.41
C SER A 377 5.35 10.85 17.15
N GLN A 378 5.96 11.85 16.52
CA GLN A 378 7.40 11.90 16.28
C GLN A 378 8.20 11.90 17.59
N LEU A 379 7.81 12.76 18.52
CA LEU A 379 8.45 12.84 19.83
C LEU A 379 8.35 11.50 20.58
N ARG A 380 7.17 10.90 20.57
CA ARG A 380 6.93 9.62 21.24
C ARG A 380 7.72 8.49 20.61
N LEU A 381 7.68 8.33 19.30
CA LEU A 381 8.40 7.26 18.58
C LEU A 381 9.93 7.48 18.64
N GLY A 382 10.38 8.74 18.54
CA GLY A 382 11.79 9.07 18.74
C GLY A 382 12.29 8.74 20.14
N ALA A 383 11.47 8.99 21.16
CA ALA A 383 11.80 8.62 22.53
C ALA A 383 11.93 7.09 22.71
N GLU A 384 11.06 6.29 22.08
CA GLU A 384 11.16 4.83 22.11
C GLU A 384 12.47 4.34 21.46
N ALA A 385 12.86 4.89 20.33
CA ALA A 385 14.13 4.59 19.69
C ALA A 385 15.33 4.97 20.58
N ALA A 386 15.29 6.14 21.22
CA ALA A 386 16.32 6.58 22.16
C ALA A 386 16.40 5.64 23.39
N ILE A 387 15.27 5.19 23.93
CA ILE A 387 15.23 4.19 25.01
C ILE A 387 15.88 2.87 24.55
N ALA A 388 15.55 2.43 23.34
CA ALA A 388 16.08 1.18 22.79
C ALA A 388 17.59 1.22 22.58
N SER A 389 18.14 2.38 22.16
CA SER A 389 19.58 2.58 21.98
C SER A 389 20.33 2.87 23.29
N GLY A 390 19.61 3.12 24.40
CA GLY A 390 20.19 3.53 25.68
C GLY A 390 20.60 5.00 25.76
N ASP A 391 20.15 5.81 24.80
CA ASP A 391 20.33 7.28 24.84
C ASP A 391 19.28 7.92 25.76
N TRP A 392 19.60 7.90 27.06
CA TRP A 392 18.70 8.38 28.11
C TRP A 392 18.51 9.90 28.08
N THR A 393 19.47 10.65 27.53
CA THR A 393 19.39 12.11 27.40
C THR A 393 18.33 12.47 26.37
N SER A 394 18.46 11.98 25.16
CA SER A 394 17.47 12.20 24.10
C SER A 394 16.10 11.65 24.47
N ALA A 395 16.04 10.46 25.09
CA ALA A 395 14.77 9.90 25.54
C ALA A 395 14.04 10.82 26.53
N ARG A 396 14.77 11.43 27.48
CA ARG A 396 14.21 12.36 28.47
C ARG A 396 13.69 13.63 27.81
N GLU A 397 14.46 14.24 26.92
CA GLU A 397 14.07 15.46 26.21
C GLU A 397 12.82 15.25 25.35
N LEU A 398 12.79 14.18 24.56
CA LEU A 398 11.65 13.87 23.70
C LEU A 398 10.38 13.56 24.47
N LEU A 399 10.48 12.80 25.57
CA LEU A 399 9.33 12.52 26.44
C LEU A 399 8.87 13.77 27.19
N CYS A 400 9.78 14.66 27.56
CA CYS A 400 9.44 15.96 28.15
C CYS A 400 8.59 16.77 27.17
N GLN A 401 9.07 16.97 25.95
CA GLN A 401 8.34 17.70 24.91
C GLN A 401 6.98 17.04 24.60
N ALA A 402 6.94 15.72 24.45
CA ALA A 402 5.69 14.99 24.25
C ALA A 402 4.71 15.15 25.41
N SER A 403 5.21 15.18 26.67
CA SER A 403 4.36 15.37 27.85
C SER A 403 3.78 16.78 27.94
N LEU A 404 4.53 17.79 27.48
CA LEU A 404 4.04 19.17 27.39
C LEU A 404 2.93 19.31 26.33
N MET A 405 3.05 18.60 25.20
CA MET A 405 2.01 18.60 24.16
C MET A 405 0.72 17.90 24.59
N ARG A 406 0.83 16.80 25.35
CA ARG A 406 -0.33 16.04 25.86
C ARG A 406 -0.13 15.64 27.33
N PRO A 407 -0.35 16.55 28.28
CA PRO A 407 -0.08 16.31 29.70
C PRO A 407 -0.84 15.14 30.32
N LEU A 408 -2.04 14.84 29.79
CA LEU A 408 -2.89 13.76 30.29
C LEU A 408 -2.60 12.38 29.66
N HIS A 409 -1.62 12.29 28.77
CA HIS A 409 -1.27 11.03 28.12
C HIS A 409 -0.47 10.11 29.07
N ARG A 410 -1.17 9.23 29.77
CA ARG A 410 -0.63 8.37 30.83
C ARG A 410 0.65 7.63 30.43
N GLY A 411 0.69 7.03 29.23
CA GLY A 411 1.85 6.26 28.77
C GLY A 411 3.11 7.10 28.59
N VAL A 412 3.00 8.34 28.08
CA VAL A 412 4.15 9.27 27.95
C VAL A 412 4.60 9.72 29.32
N SER A 413 3.68 10.14 30.18
CA SER A 413 4.01 10.61 31.54
C SER A 413 4.72 9.56 32.38
N ARG A 414 4.25 8.30 32.34
CA ARG A 414 4.90 7.19 33.04
C ARG A 414 6.32 6.89 32.51
N ARG A 415 6.50 6.91 31.17
CA ARG A 415 7.82 6.70 30.57
C ARG A 415 8.77 7.88 30.88
N TYR A 416 8.28 9.10 30.81
CA TYR A 416 9.07 10.27 31.18
C TYR A 416 9.58 10.18 32.63
N TRP A 417 8.71 9.76 33.56
CA TRP A 417 9.12 9.50 34.94
C TRP A 417 10.15 8.36 35.01
N ALA A 418 9.93 7.24 34.32
CA ALA A 418 10.82 6.09 34.32
C ALA A 418 12.25 6.41 33.84
N VAL A 419 12.38 7.16 32.72
CA VAL A 419 13.72 7.52 32.17
C VAL A 419 14.51 8.52 33.04
N ARG A 420 13.86 9.17 34.00
CA ARG A 420 14.50 10.08 34.96
C ARG A 420 15.17 9.34 36.11
N LEU A 421 14.87 8.08 36.34
CA LEU A 421 15.48 7.27 37.39
C LEU A 421 16.97 7.05 37.11
N HIS A 422 17.82 7.41 38.08
CA HIS A 422 19.27 7.26 37.97
C HIS A 422 19.71 5.81 38.05
N ASN A 423 19.05 5.02 38.90
CA ASN A 423 19.37 3.62 39.07
C ASN A 423 18.92 2.80 37.83
N PRO A 424 19.84 2.12 37.14
CA PRO A 424 19.53 1.40 35.89
C PRO A 424 18.53 0.26 36.07
N VAL A 425 18.56 -0.43 37.20
CA VAL A 425 17.62 -1.54 37.51
C VAL A 425 16.21 -1.00 37.73
N LEU A 426 16.07 0.03 38.55
CA LEU A 426 14.79 0.66 38.81
C LEU A 426 14.20 1.29 37.55
N ARG A 427 15.05 1.89 36.72
CA ARG A 427 14.65 2.43 35.42
C ARG A 427 14.09 1.37 34.50
N GLN A 428 14.75 0.22 34.38
CA GLN A 428 14.28 -0.88 33.54
C GLN A 428 12.94 -1.45 34.06
N LEU A 429 12.81 -1.64 35.37
CA LEU A 429 11.55 -2.08 35.98
C LEU A 429 10.41 -1.09 35.74
N ALA A 430 10.66 0.20 35.96
CA ALA A 430 9.67 1.26 35.73
C ALA A 430 9.24 1.34 34.25
N LEU A 431 10.17 1.17 33.32
CA LEU A 431 9.86 1.09 31.89
C LEU A 431 8.99 -0.12 31.59
N LEU A 432 9.31 -1.31 32.11
CA LEU A 432 8.50 -2.52 31.94
C LEU A 432 7.06 -2.32 32.42
N ILE A 433 6.89 -1.68 33.59
CA ILE A 433 5.56 -1.39 34.15
C ILE A 433 4.82 -0.38 33.25
N SER A 434 5.51 0.63 32.74
CA SER A 434 4.89 1.67 31.89
C SER A 434 4.31 1.17 30.56
N TYR A 435 4.67 -0.05 30.15
CA TYR A 435 4.20 -0.68 28.92
C TYR A 435 3.08 -1.70 29.11
N ARG A 436 2.74 -2.07 30.36
CA ARG A 436 1.70 -3.06 30.64
C ARG A 436 0.29 -2.67 30.16
N ASP A 437 0.03 -1.36 30.04
CA ASP A 437 -1.29 -0.82 29.67
C ASP A 437 -1.42 -0.55 28.16
N LEU A 438 -0.49 -1.05 27.33
CA LEU A 438 -0.50 -0.90 25.87
C LEU A 438 -0.95 -2.21 25.17
N LYS A 439 -1.99 -2.83 25.71
CA LYS A 439 -2.73 -3.90 25.00
C LYS A 439 -3.78 -3.29 24.09
#